data_70f4305010c45d597e1a85d8ae2f6250
#
_entry.id   70f4305010c45d597e1a85d8ae2f6250
#
_cell.length_a   1.000
_cell.length_b   1.000
_cell.length_c   1.000
_cell.angle_alpha   90.00
_cell.angle_beta   90.00
_cell.angle_gamma   90.00
#
_symmetry.space_group_name_H-M   'P 1'
#
loop_
_entity.id
_entity.type
_entity.pdbx_description
1 polymer ?
#
loop_
_entity_poly.entity_id
_entity_poly.type
_entity_poly.pdbx_seq_one_letter_code
_entity_poly.pdbx_strand_id
1 'polypeptide(L)'
;MIARDREKVFQIQVRELMVGLTANKANGKVQLKLRRIGEKQQSVMLPFDWNSKFFDDAYTRTRNIFKFITEGHNLKSAAELAQGKAPKKGKDWSHLLDSFRDQKINFGNAIAEKTWKKDYLPVCEMAVDLMGQKNPPTNPKDLIDNCLKDWSAGSRAREIRARSLSQFLTHAVNREGIADLWLPPSDLREHIGRAKKGKVVNQKGDPFSDDQQILDFLKTLPIDSPFKKDADAAIRWNNAFCLMAELGLRPTEVNKLIVKKDPTTKEFYWFCTYEKKGGGGTTEPRRIEPLPLLDRDGKEVKWNLIDRFRANLLPLPERVDGDACKVYLQRREGWKQLKEMMKEKEGSNLVPYSFRHYYSLRGHIAGIDSGSMASSMGHSIEAHHRAYPYSSKASTTNAFKQARERLTA
;
A
#
# COMPACT_ATOMS: atom_id res chain seq x y z
N MET A 1 -15.79 -36.32 -38.33
CA MET A 1 -15.26 -37.09 -37.17
C MET A 1 -15.11 -36.22 -35.92
N ILE A 2 -14.54 -35.01 -36.00
CA ILE A 2 -14.18 -34.16 -34.83
C ILE A 2 -15.38 -33.67 -33.97
N ALA A 3 -16.58 -33.43 -34.55
CA ALA A 3 -17.72 -32.88 -33.81
C ALA A 3 -18.41 -33.90 -32.86
N ARG A 4 -18.50 -35.19 -33.29
CA ARG A 4 -19.08 -36.27 -32.46
C ARG A 4 -18.20 -36.62 -31.26
N ASP A 5 -16.90 -36.46 -31.40
CA ASP A 5 -15.98 -36.73 -30.29
C ASP A 5 -16.06 -35.67 -29.22
N ARG A 6 -16.22 -34.39 -29.58
CA ARG A 6 -16.41 -33.30 -28.61
C ARG A 6 -17.72 -33.40 -27.83
N GLU A 7 -18.80 -33.87 -28.47
CA GLU A 7 -20.07 -34.13 -27.81
C GLU A 7 -19.93 -35.19 -26.71
N LYS A 8 -19.29 -36.31 -27.05
CA LYS A 8 -19.04 -37.41 -26.09
C LYS A 8 -18.15 -36.95 -24.93
N VAL A 9 -17.09 -36.17 -25.23
CA VAL A 9 -16.20 -35.61 -24.20
C VAL A 9 -16.99 -34.70 -23.22
N PHE A 10 -17.80 -33.80 -23.76
CA PHE A 10 -18.64 -32.93 -22.93
C PHE A 10 -19.59 -33.73 -22.03
N GLN A 11 -20.27 -34.73 -22.58
CA GLN A 11 -21.18 -35.58 -21.80
C GLN A 11 -20.45 -36.38 -20.72
N ILE A 12 -19.26 -36.91 -20.99
CA ILE A 12 -18.41 -37.58 -19.99
C ILE A 12 -18.01 -36.63 -18.88
N GLN A 13 -17.49 -35.47 -19.22
CA GLN A 13 -17.07 -34.44 -18.26
C GLN A 13 -18.20 -34.03 -17.32
N VAL A 14 -19.44 -33.88 -17.85
CA VAL A 14 -20.61 -33.56 -17.03
C VAL A 14 -20.96 -34.72 -16.07
N ARG A 15 -20.86 -35.97 -16.50
CA ARG A 15 -21.12 -37.14 -15.64
C ARG A 15 -20.09 -37.31 -14.53
N GLU A 16 -18.85 -36.93 -14.80
CA GLU A 16 -17.74 -37.01 -13.85
C GLU A 16 -17.90 -35.98 -12.70
N LEU A 17 -18.62 -34.89 -12.94
CA LEU A 17 -18.87 -33.89 -11.87
C LEU A 17 -19.72 -34.46 -10.72
N MET A 18 -20.72 -35.28 -11.06
CA MET A 18 -21.64 -35.84 -10.05
C MET A 18 -22.40 -37.04 -10.60
N VAL A 19 -22.51 -38.09 -9.79
CA VAL A 19 -23.34 -39.26 -10.11
C VAL A 19 -24.81 -38.82 -10.28
N GLY A 20 -25.40 -39.19 -11.39
CA GLY A 20 -26.78 -38.84 -11.74
C GLY A 20 -26.96 -37.53 -12.49
N LEU A 21 -25.90 -36.73 -12.67
CA LEU A 21 -25.93 -35.53 -13.51
C LEU A 21 -25.59 -35.89 -14.96
N THR A 22 -26.44 -35.46 -15.91
CA THR A 22 -26.25 -35.73 -17.34
C THR A 22 -26.55 -34.50 -18.18
N ALA A 23 -25.86 -34.35 -19.32
CA ALA A 23 -26.17 -33.34 -20.34
C ALA A 23 -26.74 -34.00 -21.58
N ASN A 24 -27.86 -33.48 -22.10
CA ASN A 24 -28.56 -34.02 -23.27
C ASN A 24 -28.97 -32.87 -24.21
N LYS A 25 -29.19 -33.23 -25.47
CA LYS A 25 -29.81 -32.32 -26.43
C LYS A 25 -31.33 -32.27 -26.22
N ALA A 26 -31.89 -31.09 -26.04
CA ALA A 26 -33.33 -30.88 -26.04
C ALA A 26 -33.65 -29.53 -26.71
N ASN A 27 -34.56 -29.55 -27.67
CA ASN A 27 -34.95 -28.35 -28.42
C ASN A 27 -33.74 -27.57 -29.02
N GLY A 28 -32.75 -28.31 -29.52
CA GLY A 28 -31.52 -27.71 -30.07
C GLY A 28 -30.54 -27.12 -29.04
N LYS A 29 -30.88 -27.14 -27.73
CA LYS A 29 -30.08 -26.59 -26.64
C LYS A 29 -29.54 -27.68 -25.70
N VAL A 30 -28.63 -27.27 -24.83
CA VAL A 30 -28.10 -28.10 -23.74
C VAL A 30 -29.12 -28.19 -22.63
N GLN A 31 -29.56 -29.40 -22.27
CA GLN A 31 -30.39 -29.71 -21.10
C GLN A 31 -29.59 -30.51 -20.10
N LEU A 32 -29.51 -30.01 -18.85
CA LEU A 32 -29.00 -30.79 -17.74
C LEU A 32 -30.15 -31.57 -17.09
N LYS A 33 -29.88 -32.82 -16.69
CA LYS A 33 -30.76 -33.67 -15.91
C LYS A 33 -30.04 -34.18 -14.68
N LEU A 34 -30.68 -34.12 -13.53
CA LEU A 34 -30.18 -34.64 -12.26
C LEU A 34 -31.15 -35.68 -11.74
N ARG A 35 -30.66 -36.91 -11.52
CA ARG A 35 -31.41 -38.01 -10.91
C ARG A 35 -30.68 -38.50 -9.66
N ARG A 36 -31.27 -38.27 -8.51
CA ARG A 36 -30.79 -38.83 -7.23
C ARG A 36 -31.66 -40.01 -6.84
N ILE A 37 -31.09 -40.97 -6.08
CA ILE A 37 -31.82 -42.11 -5.55
C ILE A 37 -32.87 -41.60 -4.58
N GLY A 38 -34.13 -42.03 -4.81
CA GLY A 38 -35.26 -41.60 -3.96
C GLY A 38 -35.89 -40.25 -4.28
N GLU A 39 -35.34 -39.48 -5.24
CA GLU A 39 -35.86 -38.16 -5.63
C GLU A 39 -36.48 -38.19 -7.05
N LYS A 40 -37.43 -37.25 -7.29
CA LYS A 40 -37.95 -37.00 -8.64
C LYS A 40 -36.82 -36.40 -9.51
N GLN A 41 -36.71 -36.89 -10.76
CA GLN A 41 -35.75 -36.35 -11.72
C GLN A 41 -36.03 -34.86 -11.93
N GLN A 42 -34.95 -34.06 -11.86
CA GLN A 42 -34.97 -32.62 -12.14
C GLN A 42 -34.34 -32.35 -13.51
N SER A 43 -34.78 -31.30 -14.19
CA SER A 43 -34.12 -30.86 -15.44
C SER A 43 -34.15 -29.35 -15.58
N VAL A 44 -33.13 -28.80 -16.26
CA VAL A 44 -33.01 -27.38 -16.57
C VAL A 44 -32.37 -27.19 -17.96
N MET A 45 -32.87 -26.21 -18.73
CA MET A 45 -32.28 -25.81 -20.00
C MET A 45 -31.21 -24.74 -19.79
N LEU A 46 -30.06 -24.95 -20.38
CA LEU A 46 -29.01 -23.95 -20.44
C LEU A 46 -29.16 -23.06 -21.69
N PRO A 47 -28.67 -21.81 -21.70
CA PRO A 47 -28.80 -20.88 -22.82
C PRO A 47 -27.87 -21.20 -24.00
N PHE A 48 -27.22 -22.35 -24.01
CA PHE A 48 -26.26 -22.75 -25.02
C PHE A 48 -26.89 -23.70 -26.06
N ASP A 49 -26.62 -23.45 -27.32
CA ASP A 49 -27.00 -24.38 -28.40
C ASP A 49 -26.19 -25.68 -28.29
N TRP A 50 -26.80 -26.79 -28.67
CA TRP A 50 -26.13 -28.10 -28.73
C TRP A 50 -25.17 -28.16 -29.91
N ASN A 51 -24.03 -27.48 -29.74
CA ASN A 51 -23.01 -27.33 -30.77
C ASN A 51 -21.62 -27.36 -30.13
N SER A 52 -20.66 -27.98 -30.81
CA SER A 52 -19.29 -28.12 -30.33
C SER A 52 -18.59 -26.79 -29.99
N LYS A 53 -19.04 -25.68 -30.55
CA LYS A 53 -18.54 -24.34 -30.25
C LYS A 53 -18.88 -23.86 -28.81
N PHE A 54 -19.98 -24.37 -28.23
CA PHE A 54 -20.50 -23.95 -26.96
C PHE A 54 -20.32 -24.96 -25.82
N PHE A 55 -19.71 -26.14 -26.09
CA PHE A 55 -19.57 -27.19 -25.07
C PHE A 55 -18.64 -26.79 -23.93
N ASP A 56 -17.59 -26.01 -24.19
CA ASP A 56 -16.67 -25.53 -23.14
C ASP A 56 -17.38 -24.52 -22.22
N ASP A 57 -18.17 -23.61 -22.79
CA ASP A 57 -18.97 -22.64 -22.02
C ASP A 57 -20.08 -23.34 -21.24
N ALA A 58 -20.75 -24.33 -21.88
CA ALA A 58 -21.78 -25.13 -21.23
C ALA A 58 -21.21 -25.96 -20.09
N TYR A 59 -20.00 -26.52 -20.25
CA TYR A 59 -19.31 -27.24 -19.19
C TYR A 59 -18.92 -26.31 -18.03
N THR A 60 -18.36 -25.16 -18.32
CA THR A 60 -18.03 -24.15 -17.31
C THR A 60 -19.27 -23.74 -16.50
N ARG A 61 -20.38 -23.51 -17.19
CA ARG A 61 -21.68 -23.22 -16.53
C ARG A 61 -22.17 -24.40 -15.69
N THR A 62 -22.03 -25.63 -16.19
CA THR A 62 -22.44 -26.84 -15.48
C THR A 62 -21.61 -27.04 -14.22
N ARG A 63 -20.33 -26.77 -14.28
CA ARG A 63 -19.43 -26.84 -13.11
C ARG A 63 -19.82 -25.81 -12.04
N ASN A 64 -20.26 -24.63 -12.43
CA ASN A 64 -20.76 -23.63 -11.50
C ASN A 64 -22.10 -24.05 -10.88
N ILE A 65 -22.99 -24.65 -11.67
CA ILE A 65 -24.26 -25.25 -11.17
C ILE A 65 -23.95 -26.36 -10.17
N PHE A 66 -22.98 -27.22 -10.46
CA PHE A 66 -22.57 -28.30 -9.56
C PHE A 66 -22.15 -27.80 -8.18
N LYS A 67 -21.41 -26.69 -8.08
CA LYS A 67 -21.05 -26.08 -6.78
C LYS A 67 -22.29 -25.79 -5.92
N PHE A 68 -23.31 -25.16 -6.50
CA PHE A 68 -24.55 -24.86 -5.78
C PHE A 68 -25.37 -26.12 -5.44
N ILE A 69 -25.28 -27.17 -6.26
CA ILE A 69 -25.90 -28.46 -5.93
C ILE A 69 -25.22 -29.09 -4.71
N THR A 70 -23.92 -29.00 -4.58
CA THR A 70 -23.16 -29.50 -3.40
C THR A 70 -23.44 -28.70 -2.14
N GLU A 71 -23.85 -27.44 -2.28
CA GLU A 71 -24.33 -26.58 -1.19
C GLU A 71 -25.80 -26.85 -0.78
N GLY A 72 -26.45 -27.85 -1.38
CA GLY A 72 -27.79 -28.27 -1.02
C GLY A 72 -28.94 -27.65 -1.85
N HIS A 73 -28.62 -26.89 -2.89
CA HIS A 73 -29.63 -26.33 -3.79
C HIS A 73 -30.19 -27.41 -4.75
N ASN A 74 -31.46 -27.30 -5.12
CA ASN A 74 -32.03 -28.10 -6.22
C ASN A 74 -31.49 -27.60 -7.57
N LEU A 75 -31.58 -28.45 -8.62
CA LEU A 75 -31.00 -28.16 -9.94
C LEU A 75 -31.49 -26.84 -10.55
N LYS A 76 -32.79 -26.51 -10.37
CA LYS A 76 -33.37 -25.28 -10.90
C LYS A 76 -32.81 -24.04 -10.20
N SER A 77 -32.80 -24.06 -8.87
CA SER A 77 -32.23 -22.97 -8.05
C SER A 77 -30.73 -22.81 -8.31
N ALA A 78 -29.99 -23.90 -8.38
CA ALA A 78 -28.56 -23.91 -8.71
C ALA A 78 -28.28 -23.30 -10.10
N ALA A 79 -29.12 -23.59 -11.08
CA ALA A 79 -28.99 -23.03 -12.43
C ALA A 79 -29.31 -21.52 -12.46
N GLU A 80 -30.29 -21.07 -11.68
CA GLU A 80 -30.63 -19.65 -11.53
C GLU A 80 -29.46 -18.89 -10.83
N LEU A 81 -28.91 -19.46 -9.77
CA LEU A 81 -27.74 -18.92 -9.07
C LEU A 81 -26.50 -18.83 -9.97
N ALA A 82 -26.24 -19.88 -10.73
CA ALA A 82 -25.13 -19.90 -11.69
C ALA A 82 -25.31 -18.94 -12.87
N GLN A 83 -26.53 -18.42 -13.11
CA GLN A 83 -26.81 -17.36 -14.08
C GLN A 83 -26.61 -15.94 -13.51
N GLY A 84 -26.17 -15.81 -12.26
CA GLY A 84 -26.06 -14.51 -11.59
C GLY A 84 -27.43 -13.91 -11.23
N LYS A 85 -28.50 -14.70 -11.30
CA LYS A 85 -29.76 -14.35 -10.65
C LYS A 85 -29.56 -14.53 -9.17
N ALA A 86 -29.36 -13.41 -8.46
CA ALA A 86 -29.26 -13.43 -7.00
C ALA A 86 -30.42 -14.24 -6.41
N PRO A 87 -30.19 -15.08 -5.39
CA PRO A 87 -31.29 -15.65 -4.63
C PRO A 87 -32.15 -14.50 -4.13
N LYS A 88 -33.49 -14.68 -4.10
CA LYS A 88 -34.48 -13.65 -3.68
C LYS A 88 -34.30 -13.16 -2.21
N LYS A 89 -33.41 -13.74 -1.43
CA LYS A 89 -32.77 -13.16 -0.24
C LYS A 89 -31.34 -12.82 -0.64
N GLY A 90 -31.12 -11.56 -1.02
CA GLY A 90 -29.77 -11.06 -1.30
C GLY A 90 -28.86 -11.36 -0.11
N LYS A 91 -27.66 -11.92 -0.35
CA LYS A 91 -26.66 -11.98 0.71
C LYS A 91 -26.45 -10.57 1.23
N ASP A 92 -26.49 -10.43 2.53
CA ASP A 92 -26.29 -9.15 3.18
C ASP A 92 -24.84 -8.69 2.95
N TRP A 93 -24.68 -7.65 2.14
CA TRP A 93 -23.36 -7.10 1.84
C TRP A 93 -22.67 -6.55 3.09
N SER A 94 -23.42 -6.20 4.13
CA SER A 94 -22.87 -5.81 5.43
C SER A 94 -22.15 -6.99 6.08
N HIS A 95 -22.74 -8.18 6.06
CA HIS A 95 -22.09 -9.40 6.54
C HIS A 95 -20.81 -9.74 5.76
N LEU A 96 -20.82 -9.52 4.43
CA LEU A 96 -19.62 -9.73 3.61
C LEU A 96 -18.48 -8.78 4.00
N LEU A 97 -18.81 -7.55 4.36
CA LEU A 97 -17.83 -6.56 4.84
C LEU A 97 -17.21 -6.98 6.16
N ASP A 98 -18.02 -7.48 7.11
CA ASP A 98 -17.55 -7.96 8.40
C ASP A 98 -16.64 -9.18 8.26
N SER A 99 -17.02 -10.15 7.42
CA SER A 99 -16.21 -11.31 7.09
C SER A 99 -14.88 -10.92 6.43
N PHE A 100 -14.91 -9.97 5.50
CA PHE A 100 -13.71 -9.48 4.86
C PHE A 100 -12.78 -8.75 5.83
N ARG A 101 -13.36 -7.94 6.75
CA ARG A 101 -12.60 -7.28 7.80
C ARG A 101 -11.89 -8.30 8.70
N ASP A 102 -12.63 -9.31 9.17
CA ASP A 102 -12.08 -10.36 10.01
C ASP A 102 -10.91 -11.07 9.30
N GLN A 103 -11.11 -11.44 8.04
CA GLN A 103 -10.05 -12.06 7.23
C GLN A 103 -8.81 -11.16 7.08
N LYS A 104 -9.01 -9.84 6.91
CA LYS A 104 -7.90 -8.89 6.72
C LYS A 104 -7.13 -8.58 8.01
N ILE A 105 -7.80 -8.58 9.15
CA ILE A 105 -7.20 -8.24 10.44
C ILE A 105 -6.55 -9.47 11.09
N ASN A 106 -7.20 -10.64 11.00
CA ASN A 106 -6.86 -11.79 11.82
C ASN A 106 -6.16 -12.92 11.04
N PHE A 107 -6.21 -12.93 9.70
CA PHE A 107 -5.72 -14.07 8.92
C PHE A 107 -4.77 -13.67 7.79
N GLY A 108 -3.88 -14.58 7.43
CA GLY A 108 -2.94 -14.44 6.32
C GLY A 108 -1.96 -13.27 6.51
N ASN A 109 -1.85 -12.44 5.49
CA ASN A 109 -1.06 -11.19 5.57
C ASN A 109 -1.87 -10.11 6.30
N ALA A 110 -2.05 -10.28 7.61
CA ALA A 110 -2.85 -9.40 8.45
C ALA A 110 -2.38 -7.94 8.37
N ILE A 111 -3.36 -7.03 8.32
CA ILE A 111 -3.11 -5.59 8.29
C ILE A 111 -3.47 -4.94 9.62
N ALA A 112 -2.84 -3.82 9.93
CA ALA A 112 -3.19 -3.05 11.12
C ALA A 112 -4.58 -2.40 10.96
N GLU A 113 -5.32 -2.27 12.06
CA GLU A 113 -6.63 -1.62 12.11
C GLU A 113 -6.61 -0.20 11.50
N LYS A 114 -5.52 0.55 11.69
CA LYS A 114 -5.32 1.87 11.07
C LYS A 114 -5.34 1.77 9.54
N THR A 115 -4.74 0.73 8.97
CA THR A 115 -4.72 0.50 7.51
C THR A 115 -6.11 0.13 7.01
N TRP A 116 -6.82 -0.74 7.74
CA TRP A 116 -8.20 -1.09 7.44
C TRP A 116 -9.08 0.16 7.35
N LYS A 117 -9.12 0.97 8.41
CA LYS A 117 -9.94 2.20 8.49
C LYS A 117 -9.58 3.23 7.42
N LYS A 118 -8.31 3.32 7.04
CA LYS A 118 -7.84 4.31 6.06
C LYS A 118 -8.03 3.85 4.62
N ASP A 119 -7.66 2.61 4.29
CA ASP A 119 -7.44 2.17 2.92
C ASP A 119 -8.52 1.23 2.39
N TYR A 120 -9.21 0.48 3.26
CA TYR A 120 -10.22 -0.52 2.89
C TYR A 120 -11.65 -0.05 3.19
N LEU A 121 -11.90 0.28 4.45
CA LEU A 121 -13.25 0.56 4.95
C LEU A 121 -14.01 1.57 4.09
N PRO A 122 -13.47 2.76 3.73
CA PRO A 122 -14.26 3.79 3.04
C PRO A 122 -14.84 3.33 1.70
N VAL A 123 -14.08 2.59 0.90
CA VAL A 123 -14.56 2.12 -0.40
C VAL A 123 -15.43 0.88 -0.29
N CYS A 124 -15.20 0.03 0.71
CA CYS A 124 -16.03 -1.15 0.94
C CYS A 124 -17.40 -0.77 1.51
N GLU A 125 -17.49 0.21 2.41
CA GLU A 125 -18.76 0.79 2.88
C GLU A 125 -19.56 1.38 1.73
N MET A 126 -18.92 2.18 0.85
CA MET A 126 -19.59 2.70 -0.35
C MET A 126 -20.15 1.57 -1.23
N ALA A 127 -19.43 0.46 -1.37
CA ALA A 127 -19.93 -0.68 -2.13
C ALA A 127 -21.14 -1.33 -1.45
N VAL A 128 -21.11 -1.50 -0.13
CA VAL A 128 -22.24 -2.02 0.66
C VAL A 128 -23.46 -1.12 0.51
N ASP A 129 -23.28 0.19 0.66
CA ASP A 129 -24.36 1.19 0.53
C ASP A 129 -24.97 1.18 -0.88
N LEU A 130 -24.14 1.11 -1.93
CA LEU A 130 -24.63 1.03 -3.32
C LEU A 130 -25.41 -0.26 -3.58
N MET A 131 -24.94 -1.38 -3.05
CA MET A 131 -25.60 -2.67 -3.20
C MET A 131 -26.90 -2.78 -2.38
N GLY A 132 -27.07 -1.95 -1.36
CA GLY A 132 -28.31 -1.82 -0.56
C GLY A 132 -29.38 -0.91 -1.20
N GLN A 133 -29.05 -0.19 -2.28
CA GLN A 133 -29.99 0.73 -2.93
C GLN A 133 -31.11 0.01 -3.69
N LYS A 134 -32.19 0.75 -4.01
CA LYS A 134 -33.31 0.21 -4.79
C LYS A 134 -32.90 -0.27 -6.18
N ASN A 135 -31.91 0.40 -6.82
CA ASN A 135 -31.35 0.06 -8.11
C ASN A 135 -29.82 -0.13 -7.97
N PRO A 136 -29.36 -1.25 -7.44
CA PRO A 136 -27.95 -1.49 -7.22
C PRO A 136 -27.21 -1.72 -8.55
N PRO A 137 -25.89 -1.50 -8.62
CA PRO A 137 -25.07 -1.93 -9.74
C PRO A 137 -25.30 -3.41 -10.05
N THR A 138 -25.31 -3.75 -11.35
CA THR A 138 -25.61 -5.12 -11.80
C THR A 138 -24.36 -5.93 -12.12
N ASN A 139 -23.20 -5.28 -12.14
CA ASN A 139 -21.91 -5.91 -12.45
C ASN A 139 -20.76 -5.22 -11.67
N PRO A 140 -19.59 -5.87 -11.56
CA PRO A 140 -18.48 -5.34 -10.79
C PRO A 140 -17.84 -4.08 -11.39
N LYS A 141 -17.90 -3.88 -12.70
CA LYS A 141 -17.34 -2.68 -13.35
C LYS A 141 -18.11 -1.43 -12.91
N ASP A 142 -19.44 -1.48 -13.03
CA ASP A 142 -20.31 -0.38 -12.62
C ASP A 142 -20.18 -0.09 -11.13
N LEU A 143 -20.07 -1.14 -10.29
CA LEU A 143 -19.85 -0.97 -8.86
C LEU A 143 -18.53 -0.25 -8.58
N ILE A 144 -17.43 -0.71 -9.21
CA ILE A 144 -16.10 -0.11 -9.02
C ILE A 144 -16.11 1.35 -9.48
N ASP A 145 -16.66 1.66 -10.65
CA ASP A 145 -16.69 3.03 -11.18
C ASP A 145 -17.52 3.95 -10.30
N ASN A 146 -18.67 3.51 -9.80
CA ASN A 146 -19.49 4.26 -8.86
C ASN A 146 -18.79 4.50 -7.53
N CYS A 147 -18.10 3.49 -6.99
CA CYS A 147 -17.34 3.64 -5.76
C CYS A 147 -16.14 4.58 -5.92
N LEU A 148 -15.53 4.65 -7.09
CA LEU A 148 -14.29 5.42 -7.28
C LEU A 148 -14.51 6.86 -7.75
N LYS A 149 -15.74 7.30 -8.03
CA LYS A 149 -16.04 8.62 -8.63
C LYS A 149 -15.51 9.82 -7.85
N ASP A 150 -15.44 9.71 -6.52
CA ASP A 150 -15.03 10.80 -5.62
C ASP A 150 -13.49 10.96 -5.52
N TRP A 151 -12.74 10.04 -6.10
CA TRP A 151 -11.27 10.13 -6.14
C TRP A 151 -10.78 10.47 -7.55
N SER A 152 -9.88 11.45 -7.63
CA SER A 152 -9.33 11.92 -8.90
C SER A 152 -8.68 10.78 -9.69
N ALA A 153 -8.95 10.72 -11.00
CA ALA A 153 -8.41 9.73 -11.90
C ALA A 153 -6.87 9.68 -11.84
N GLY A 154 -6.29 8.48 -11.79
CA GLY A 154 -4.87 8.25 -11.71
C GLY A 154 -4.21 8.63 -10.38
N SER A 155 -4.98 9.07 -9.38
CA SER A 155 -4.43 9.37 -8.07
C SER A 155 -4.07 8.10 -7.31
N ARG A 156 -3.06 8.19 -6.43
CA ARG A 156 -2.68 7.06 -5.56
C ARG A 156 -3.82 6.64 -4.63
N ALA A 157 -4.64 7.58 -4.18
CA ALA A 157 -5.80 7.28 -3.36
C ALA A 157 -6.80 6.41 -4.13
N ARG A 158 -7.13 6.77 -5.38
CA ARG A 158 -8.02 5.98 -6.24
C ARG A 158 -7.45 4.59 -6.52
N GLU A 159 -6.16 4.49 -6.79
CA GLU A 159 -5.48 3.19 -6.99
C GLU A 159 -5.61 2.27 -5.78
N ILE A 160 -5.36 2.80 -4.57
CA ILE A 160 -5.48 2.02 -3.33
C ILE A 160 -6.94 1.54 -3.16
N ARG A 161 -7.94 2.42 -3.37
CA ARG A 161 -9.37 2.06 -3.24
C ARG A 161 -9.80 1.03 -4.27
N ALA A 162 -9.36 1.17 -5.51
CA ALA A 162 -9.64 0.18 -6.56
C ALA A 162 -9.11 -1.21 -6.16
N ARG A 163 -7.88 -1.28 -5.66
CA ARG A 163 -7.26 -2.53 -5.19
C ARG A 163 -7.96 -3.10 -3.95
N SER A 164 -8.36 -2.26 -3.01
CA SER A 164 -9.09 -2.69 -1.81
C SER A 164 -10.45 -3.27 -2.16
N LEU A 165 -11.19 -2.60 -3.05
CA LEU A 165 -12.49 -3.07 -3.53
C LEU A 165 -12.36 -4.36 -4.35
N SER A 166 -11.34 -4.48 -5.21
CA SER A 166 -11.03 -5.71 -5.93
C SER A 166 -10.82 -6.88 -4.98
N GLN A 167 -10.07 -6.69 -3.89
CA GLN A 167 -9.86 -7.73 -2.88
C GLN A 167 -11.15 -8.08 -2.13
N PHE A 168 -12.02 -7.10 -1.85
CA PHE A 168 -13.33 -7.33 -1.25
C PHE A 168 -14.23 -8.18 -2.14
N LEU A 169 -14.33 -7.85 -3.43
CA LEU A 169 -15.10 -8.63 -4.40
C LEU A 169 -14.54 -10.06 -4.57
N THR A 170 -13.22 -10.19 -4.63
CA THR A 170 -12.57 -11.51 -4.67
C THR A 170 -12.90 -12.35 -3.43
N HIS A 171 -12.88 -11.74 -2.24
CA HIS A 171 -13.28 -12.40 -0.99
C HIS A 171 -14.75 -12.83 -1.03
N ALA A 172 -15.64 -11.91 -1.43
CA ALA A 172 -17.08 -12.17 -1.54
C ALA A 172 -17.39 -13.38 -2.46
N VAL A 173 -16.69 -13.49 -3.59
CA VAL A 173 -16.87 -14.61 -4.51
C VAL A 173 -16.23 -15.88 -3.98
N ASN A 174 -14.95 -15.84 -3.62
CA ASN A 174 -14.18 -17.06 -3.34
C ASN A 174 -14.45 -17.67 -1.97
N ARG A 175 -14.85 -16.86 -0.97
CA ARG A 175 -15.10 -17.33 0.40
C ARG A 175 -16.55 -17.32 0.79
N GLU A 176 -17.30 -16.31 0.34
CA GLU A 176 -18.69 -16.14 0.76
C GLU A 176 -19.69 -16.64 -0.30
N GLY A 177 -19.19 -17.19 -1.43
CA GLY A 177 -20.04 -17.81 -2.46
C GLY A 177 -20.97 -16.84 -3.18
N ILE A 178 -20.58 -15.59 -3.31
CA ILE A 178 -21.23 -14.66 -4.25
C ILE A 178 -20.95 -15.16 -5.68
N ALA A 179 -21.89 -14.95 -6.59
CA ALA A 179 -21.76 -15.40 -7.97
C ALA A 179 -20.48 -14.93 -8.64
N ASP A 180 -19.83 -15.79 -9.42
CA ASP A 180 -18.56 -15.50 -10.14
C ASP A 180 -18.64 -14.24 -11.03
N LEU A 181 -19.86 -13.80 -11.38
CA LEU A 181 -20.12 -12.53 -12.06
C LEU A 181 -19.47 -11.33 -11.33
N TRP A 182 -19.35 -11.40 -10.00
CA TRP A 182 -18.82 -10.33 -9.15
C TRP A 182 -17.30 -10.37 -8.98
N LEU A 183 -16.60 -11.28 -9.68
CA LEU A 183 -15.15 -11.21 -9.75
C LEU A 183 -14.71 -9.86 -10.34
N PRO A 184 -13.74 -9.20 -9.72
CA PRO A 184 -13.27 -7.91 -10.23
C PRO A 184 -12.63 -8.07 -11.61
N PRO A 185 -12.63 -7.03 -12.45
CA PRO A 185 -11.93 -7.06 -13.72
C PRO A 185 -10.43 -7.30 -13.50
N SER A 186 -9.82 -8.06 -14.41
CA SER A 186 -8.38 -8.40 -14.36
C SER A 186 -7.48 -7.17 -14.52
N ASP A 187 -7.91 -6.17 -15.29
CA ASP A 187 -7.20 -4.89 -15.42
C ASP A 187 -7.98 -3.76 -14.73
N LEU A 188 -7.47 -3.35 -13.59
CA LEU A 188 -8.02 -2.22 -12.83
C LEU A 188 -7.58 -0.84 -13.39
N ARG A 189 -6.65 -0.79 -14.34
CA ARG A 189 -6.11 0.48 -14.86
C ARG A 189 -7.16 1.31 -15.57
N GLU A 190 -8.13 0.68 -16.23
CA GLU A 190 -9.27 1.38 -16.85
C GLU A 190 -10.07 2.16 -15.81
N HIS A 191 -10.35 1.56 -14.65
CA HIS A 191 -11.10 2.15 -13.54
C HIS A 191 -10.30 3.17 -12.73
N ILE A 192 -8.98 2.96 -12.59
CA ILE A 192 -8.07 3.90 -11.92
C ILE A 192 -7.91 5.17 -12.76
N GLY A 193 -7.82 5.00 -14.08
CA GLY A 193 -7.61 6.09 -15.02
C GLY A 193 -6.16 6.63 -14.99
N ARG A 194 -5.93 7.70 -15.75
CA ARG A 194 -4.62 8.36 -15.83
C ARG A 194 -4.68 9.72 -15.16
N ALA A 195 -3.64 10.06 -14.41
CA ALA A 195 -3.50 11.42 -13.87
C ALA A 195 -3.37 12.42 -15.03
N LYS A 196 -4.11 13.54 -14.95
CA LYS A 196 -3.89 14.66 -15.88
C LYS A 196 -2.43 15.11 -15.74
N LYS A 197 -1.74 15.30 -16.88
CA LYS A 197 -0.40 15.87 -16.90
C LYS A 197 -0.48 17.31 -16.36
N GLY A 198 -0.14 17.50 -15.11
CA GLY A 198 0.04 18.79 -14.46
C GLY A 198 1.34 18.77 -13.67
N LYS A 199 1.83 19.92 -13.20
CA LYS A 199 2.96 19.96 -12.26
C LYS A 199 2.57 19.12 -11.04
N VAL A 200 3.09 17.88 -10.99
CA VAL A 200 2.92 17.00 -9.83
C VAL A 200 3.80 17.58 -8.73
N VAL A 201 3.18 18.27 -7.79
CA VAL A 201 3.88 18.62 -6.54
C VAL A 201 4.32 17.30 -5.91
N ASN A 202 5.62 17.15 -5.70
CA ASN A 202 6.16 15.94 -5.07
C ASN A 202 5.60 15.81 -3.64
N GLN A 203 4.53 15.02 -3.49
CA GLN A 203 3.87 14.81 -2.20
C GLN A 203 4.77 14.08 -1.18
N LYS A 204 5.82 13.42 -1.66
CA LYS A 204 6.82 12.76 -0.80
C LYS A 204 7.79 13.77 -0.17
N GLY A 205 7.79 15.00 -0.65
CA GLY A 205 8.70 16.05 -0.25
C GLY A 205 10.03 16.04 -1.02
N ASP A 206 10.70 17.17 -1.00
CA ASP A 206 12.01 17.40 -1.58
C ASP A 206 13.05 17.58 -0.47
N PRO A 207 14.34 17.36 -0.71
CA PRO A 207 15.38 17.66 0.26
C PRO A 207 15.49 19.17 0.51
N PHE A 208 16.15 19.57 1.58
CA PHE A 208 16.70 20.91 1.72
C PHE A 208 17.82 21.13 0.67
N SER A 209 18.14 22.38 0.37
CA SER A 209 19.18 22.73 -0.59
C SER A 209 20.55 22.81 0.04
N ASP A 210 20.62 23.20 1.31
CA ASP A 210 21.86 23.32 2.06
C ASP A 210 21.66 23.05 3.58
N ASP A 211 22.76 22.88 4.31
CA ASP A 211 22.78 22.68 5.76
C ASP A 211 22.24 23.91 6.50
N GLN A 212 22.50 25.09 5.98
CA GLN A 212 22.15 26.35 6.62
C GLN A 212 20.64 26.54 6.76
N GLN A 213 19.86 26.05 5.80
CA GLN A 213 18.39 26.08 5.88
C GLN A 213 17.87 25.33 7.10
N ILE A 214 18.49 24.19 7.43
CA ILE A 214 18.13 23.43 8.64
C ILE A 214 18.58 24.17 9.88
N LEU A 215 19.82 24.66 9.90
CA LEU A 215 20.39 25.36 11.05
C LEU A 215 19.60 26.63 11.38
N ASP A 216 19.27 27.42 10.36
CA ASP A 216 18.51 28.66 10.53
C ASP A 216 17.06 28.35 10.95
N PHE A 217 16.41 27.33 10.39
CA PHE A 217 15.09 26.89 10.86
C PHE A 217 15.13 26.50 12.34
N LEU A 218 16.11 25.70 12.77
CA LEU A 218 16.21 25.26 14.17
C LEU A 218 16.35 26.44 15.14
N LYS A 219 17.04 27.52 14.77
CA LYS A 219 17.15 28.76 15.55
C LYS A 219 15.82 29.50 15.71
N THR A 220 14.83 29.27 14.82
CA THR A 220 13.50 29.88 14.92
C THR A 220 12.57 29.20 15.92
N LEU A 221 12.97 28.05 16.45
CA LEU A 221 12.16 27.31 17.43
C LEU A 221 12.12 28.08 18.75
N PRO A 222 10.96 28.24 19.40
CA PRO A 222 10.78 29.05 20.59
C PRO A 222 11.32 28.36 21.86
N ILE A 223 12.62 28.09 21.89
CA ILE A 223 13.28 27.44 23.02
C ILE A 223 13.27 28.35 24.26
N ASP A 224 13.36 29.64 24.02
CA ASP A 224 13.35 30.66 25.07
C ASP A 224 11.96 31.27 25.28
N SER A 225 10.89 30.58 24.93
CA SER A 225 9.52 31.02 25.13
C SER A 225 9.24 31.30 26.62
N PRO A 226 8.56 32.41 26.98
CA PRO A 226 8.14 32.65 28.35
C PRO A 226 7.12 31.61 28.84
N PHE A 227 6.49 30.90 27.94
CA PHE A 227 5.56 29.81 28.26
C PHE A 227 6.31 28.50 28.38
N LYS A 228 6.56 28.01 29.59
CA LYS A 228 7.32 26.80 29.88
C LYS A 228 6.91 25.59 29.00
N LYS A 229 5.60 25.35 28.83
CA LYS A 229 5.12 24.24 28.01
C LYS A 229 5.55 24.33 26.52
N ASP A 230 5.59 25.57 26.00
CA ASP A 230 6.02 25.76 24.60
C ASP A 230 7.55 25.65 24.48
N ALA A 231 8.30 26.22 25.42
CA ALA A 231 9.76 26.06 25.50
C ALA A 231 10.17 24.59 25.64
N ASP A 232 9.57 23.84 26.57
CA ASP A 232 9.84 22.41 26.76
C ASP A 232 9.51 21.60 25.50
N ALA A 233 8.41 21.94 24.82
CA ALA A 233 8.06 21.29 23.54
C ALA A 233 9.07 21.64 22.44
N ALA A 234 9.51 22.93 22.38
CA ALA A 234 10.49 23.36 21.39
C ALA A 234 11.84 22.68 21.59
N ILE A 235 12.32 22.53 22.81
CA ILE A 235 13.54 21.80 23.14
C ILE A 235 13.44 20.34 22.67
N ARG A 236 12.35 19.65 22.97
CA ARG A 236 12.14 18.25 22.59
C ARG A 236 12.10 18.07 21.07
N TRP A 237 11.37 18.93 20.36
CA TRP A 237 11.29 18.88 18.92
C TRP A 237 12.59 19.29 18.23
N ASN A 238 13.32 20.27 18.77
CA ASN A 238 14.66 20.63 18.30
C ASN A 238 15.58 19.41 18.35
N ASN A 239 15.63 18.70 19.47
CA ASN A 239 16.41 17.48 19.58
C ASN A 239 16.00 16.40 18.59
N ALA A 240 14.69 16.22 18.38
CA ALA A 240 14.18 15.26 17.39
C ALA A 240 14.61 15.63 15.95
N PHE A 241 14.55 16.91 15.59
CA PHE A 241 14.98 17.38 14.27
C PHE A 241 16.49 17.31 14.08
N CYS A 242 17.30 17.59 15.11
CA CYS A 242 18.74 17.36 15.08
C CYS A 242 19.06 15.89 14.78
N LEU A 243 18.41 14.95 15.49
CA LEU A 243 18.56 13.50 15.24
C LEU A 243 18.13 13.12 13.81
N MET A 244 17.03 13.67 13.33
CA MET A 244 16.55 13.38 11.96
C MET A 244 17.51 13.92 10.90
N ALA A 245 18.11 15.09 11.12
CA ALA A 245 19.04 15.73 10.20
C ALA A 245 20.40 15.03 10.15
N GLU A 246 20.96 14.69 11.32
CA GLU A 246 22.30 14.08 11.41
C GLU A 246 22.28 12.58 11.11
N LEU A 247 21.21 11.86 11.46
CA LEU A 247 21.13 10.40 11.35
C LEU A 247 20.22 9.93 10.21
N GLY A 248 19.57 10.82 9.48
CA GLY A 248 18.69 10.47 8.36
C GLY A 248 17.46 9.64 8.76
N LEU A 249 16.95 9.79 9.97
CA LEU A 249 15.89 8.96 10.52
C LEU A 249 14.52 9.24 9.90
N ARG A 250 13.68 8.20 9.84
CA ARG A 250 12.23 8.40 9.73
C ARG A 250 11.72 9.01 11.05
N PRO A 251 10.69 9.85 11.04
CA PRO A 251 10.11 10.33 12.30
C PRO A 251 9.82 9.21 13.31
N THR A 252 9.27 8.09 12.87
CA THR A 252 8.94 6.95 13.73
C THR A 252 10.15 6.21 14.32
N GLU A 253 11.35 6.45 13.81
CA GLU A 253 12.59 5.82 14.27
C GLU A 253 13.23 6.58 15.45
N VAL A 254 12.91 7.87 15.61
CA VAL A 254 13.51 8.74 16.64
C VAL A 254 13.36 8.16 18.04
N ASN A 255 12.17 7.67 18.41
CA ASN A 255 11.93 7.05 19.73
C ASN A 255 12.31 5.55 19.77
N LYS A 256 13.03 5.05 18.76
CA LYS A 256 13.52 3.67 18.67
C LYS A 256 15.05 3.60 18.65
N LEU A 257 15.70 4.70 18.97
CA LEU A 257 17.15 4.76 19.10
C LEU A 257 17.61 4.25 20.45
N ILE A 258 18.73 3.54 20.44
CA ILE A 258 19.54 3.23 21.59
C ILE A 258 20.99 3.50 21.24
N VAL A 259 21.84 3.66 22.27
CA VAL A 259 23.29 3.74 22.08
C VAL A 259 23.90 2.43 22.51
N LYS A 260 24.74 1.85 21.65
CA LYS A 260 25.54 0.66 21.94
C LYS A 260 27.02 1.00 21.98
N LYS A 261 27.81 0.16 22.63
CA LYS A 261 29.28 0.24 22.64
C LYS A 261 29.84 -0.83 21.72
N ASP A 262 30.72 -0.43 20.82
CA ASP A 262 31.43 -1.37 19.94
C ASP A 262 32.38 -2.22 20.76
N PRO A 263 32.32 -3.55 20.67
CA PRO A 263 33.19 -4.42 21.48
C PRO A 263 34.66 -4.32 21.11
N THR A 264 35.00 -3.92 19.90
CA THR A 264 36.36 -3.82 19.36
C THR A 264 36.91 -2.42 19.55
N THR A 265 36.28 -1.39 19.02
CA THR A 265 36.79 0.00 19.06
C THR A 265 36.52 0.68 20.40
N LYS A 266 35.60 0.14 21.21
CA LYS A 266 35.10 0.72 22.47
C LYS A 266 34.34 2.04 22.28
N GLU A 267 34.11 2.47 21.06
CA GLU A 267 33.33 3.66 20.71
C GLU A 267 31.84 3.44 20.87
N PHE A 268 31.11 4.51 21.14
CA PHE A 268 29.65 4.48 21.20
C PHE A 268 29.06 4.77 19.84
N TYR A 269 28.00 4.04 19.46
CA TYR A 269 27.32 4.22 18.19
C TYR A 269 25.79 4.15 18.33
N TRP A 270 25.08 4.75 17.38
CA TRP A 270 23.63 4.70 17.29
C TRP A 270 23.15 3.37 16.76
N PHE A 271 22.13 2.81 17.39
CA PHE A 271 21.45 1.61 16.94
C PHE A 271 19.94 1.82 16.94
N CYS A 272 19.30 1.64 15.78
CA CYS A 272 17.85 1.74 15.64
C CYS A 272 17.21 0.37 15.82
N THR A 273 16.31 0.25 16.79
CA THR A 273 15.58 -0.99 17.08
C THR A 273 14.26 -1.09 16.31
N TYR A 274 13.98 -0.14 15.43
CA TYR A 274 12.73 -0.11 14.66
C TYR A 274 12.66 -1.25 13.66
N GLU A 275 11.58 -2.03 13.78
CA GLU A 275 11.21 -3.06 12.84
C GLU A 275 9.93 -2.65 12.11
N LYS A 276 9.93 -2.75 10.79
CA LYS A 276 8.73 -2.61 9.98
C LYS A 276 8.45 -3.94 9.29
N LYS A 277 7.31 -4.54 9.60
CA LYS A 277 6.78 -5.71 8.89
C LYS A 277 5.64 -5.23 7.98
N GLY A 278 5.74 -5.47 6.69
CA GLY A 278 4.66 -5.10 5.76
C GLY A 278 4.95 -5.56 4.33
N GLY A 279 3.93 -5.59 3.48
CA GLY A 279 3.97 -6.12 2.11
C GLY A 279 4.96 -5.48 1.12
N GLY A 280 5.81 -4.55 1.58
CA GLY A 280 6.87 -3.92 0.81
C GLY A 280 8.28 -4.19 1.34
N GLY A 281 8.46 -5.22 2.17
CA GLY A 281 9.74 -5.59 2.79
C GLY A 281 9.81 -5.28 4.29
N THR A 282 10.79 -5.89 4.96
CA THR A 282 11.11 -5.67 6.36
C THR A 282 12.20 -4.60 6.48
N THR A 283 12.07 -3.71 7.47
CA THR A 283 13.21 -2.91 7.94
C THR A 283 13.71 -3.59 9.21
N GLU A 284 14.96 -4.00 9.21
CA GLU A 284 15.59 -4.65 10.36
C GLU A 284 16.24 -3.62 11.30
N PRO A 285 16.43 -3.97 12.58
CA PRO A 285 17.28 -3.21 13.49
C PRO A 285 18.68 -3.05 12.91
N ARG A 286 19.27 -1.86 13.06
CA ARG A 286 20.53 -1.56 12.39
C ARG A 286 21.37 -0.51 13.11
N ARG A 287 22.67 -0.54 12.87
CA ARG A 287 23.55 0.57 13.16
C ARG A 287 23.22 1.77 12.27
N ILE A 288 23.25 2.96 12.82
CA ILE A 288 23.04 4.22 12.10
C ILE A 288 24.36 4.98 12.09
N GLU A 289 24.74 5.47 10.93
CA GLU A 289 25.95 6.27 10.79
C GLU A 289 25.59 7.76 10.78
N PRO A 290 26.20 8.57 11.66
CA PRO A 290 25.96 10.01 11.68
C PRO A 290 26.62 10.68 10.47
N LEU A 291 25.96 11.71 9.93
CA LEU A 291 26.52 12.61 8.96
C LEU A 291 26.26 14.04 9.45
N PRO A 292 27.20 14.66 10.16
CA PRO A 292 27.04 15.99 10.73
C PRO A 292 26.76 17.06 9.68
N LEU A 293 26.03 18.10 10.08
CA LEU A 293 25.86 19.29 9.23
C LEU A 293 27.08 20.20 9.36
N LEU A 294 27.29 21.00 8.30
CA LEU A 294 28.34 22.01 8.27
C LEU A 294 27.73 23.41 8.46
N ASP A 295 28.42 24.25 9.20
CA ASP A 295 28.08 25.67 9.30
C ASP A 295 28.54 26.47 8.06
N ARG A 296 28.34 27.79 8.05
CA ARG A 296 28.71 28.69 6.95
C ARG A 296 30.22 28.72 6.69
N ASP A 297 31.02 28.40 7.70
CA ASP A 297 32.48 28.34 7.59
C ASP A 297 32.96 26.94 7.15
N GLY A 298 32.04 26.01 6.87
CA GLY A 298 32.36 24.64 6.50
C GLY A 298 32.80 23.79 7.69
N LYS A 299 32.59 24.24 8.91
CA LYS A 299 32.92 23.50 10.12
C LYS A 299 31.76 22.62 10.57
N GLU A 300 32.10 21.45 11.08
CA GLU A 300 31.12 20.51 11.63
C GLU A 300 30.34 21.13 12.81
N VAL A 301 29.02 21.05 12.75
CA VAL A 301 28.11 21.45 13.84
C VAL A 301 28.06 20.33 14.87
N LYS A 302 28.69 20.53 16.01
CA LYS A 302 28.77 19.55 17.09
C LYS A 302 27.56 19.65 18.02
N TRP A 303 26.54 18.86 17.78
CA TRP A 303 25.39 18.73 18.69
C TRP A 303 25.61 17.78 19.86
N ASN A 304 26.66 16.97 19.83
CA ASN A 304 27.05 15.99 20.85
C ASN A 304 25.87 15.05 21.22
N LEU A 305 25.10 14.62 20.21
CA LEU A 305 23.83 13.92 20.43
C LEU A 305 23.99 12.61 21.19
N ILE A 306 25.03 11.81 20.89
CA ILE A 306 25.30 10.55 21.59
C ILE A 306 25.57 10.76 23.08
N ASP A 307 26.43 11.73 23.43
CA ASP A 307 26.80 11.97 24.82
C ASP A 307 25.63 12.55 25.60
N ARG A 308 24.90 13.48 24.99
CA ARG A 308 23.68 14.03 25.57
C ARG A 308 22.60 12.96 25.79
N PHE A 309 22.44 12.05 24.84
CA PHE A 309 21.47 10.95 24.95
C PHE A 309 21.86 10.01 26.11
N ARG A 310 23.13 9.63 26.21
CA ARG A 310 23.66 8.79 27.28
C ARG A 310 23.56 9.43 28.66
N ALA A 311 23.70 10.75 28.72
CA ALA A 311 23.56 11.53 29.95
C ALA A 311 22.10 11.88 30.32
N ASN A 312 21.09 11.40 29.56
CA ASN A 312 19.70 11.77 29.68
C ASN A 312 19.43 13.29 29.50
N LEU A 313 20.30 13.99 28.76
CA LEU A 313 20.21 15.41 28.44
C LEU A 313 19.63 15.69 27.05
N LEU A 314 18.99 14.70 26.45
CA LEU A 314 18.37 14.79 25.12
C LEU A 314 16.87 14.43 25.21
N PRO A 315 16.03 15.25 25.88
CA PRO A 315 14.61 14.96 25.96
C PRO A 315 13.97 14.97 24.57
N LEU A 316 13.07 14.01 24.32
CA LEU A 316 12.36 13.83 23.04
C LEU A 316 10.84 13.94 23.26
N PRO A 317 10.06 14.28 22.22
CA PRO A 317 8.61 14.18 22.31
C PRO A 317 8.19 12.72 22.56
N GLU A 318 7.13 12.51 23.34
CA GLU A 318 6.59 11.18 23.63
C GLU A 318 6.21 10.41 22.34
N ARG A 319 5.66 11.15 21.37
CA ARG A 319 5.29 10.62 20.07
C ARG A 319 5.98 11.39 18.97
N VAL A 320 6.81 10.68 18.20
CA VAL A 320 7.45 11.21 16.99
C VAL A 320 7.03 10.31 15.81
N ASP A 321 6.10 10.80 15.00
CA ASP A 321 5.73 10.20 13.73
C ASP A 321 5.46 11.29 12.68
N GLY A 322 5.17 10.90 11.44
CA GLY A 322 4.95 11.88 10.36
C GLY A 322 3.81 12.86 10.63
N ASP A 323 2.73 12.41 11.28
CA ASP A 323 1.57 13.25 11.58
C ASP A 323 1.91 14.24 12.73
N ALA A 324 2.54 13.75 13.81
CA ALA A 324 2.97 14.59 14.92
C ALA A 324 4.00 15.65 14.50
N CYS A 325 5.02 15.26 13.69
CA CYS A 325 5.96 16.20 13.10
C CYS A 325 5.25 17.25 12.25
N LYS A 326 4.34 16.83 11.37
CA LYS A 326 3.58 17.74 10.51
C LYS A 326 2.77 18.74 11.33
N VAL A 327 2.05 18.28 12.34
CA VAL A 327 1.23 19.14 13.21
C VAL A 327 2.11 20.15 13.96
N TYR A 328 3.26 19.73 14.49
CA TYR A 328 4.18 20.62 15.16
C TYR A 328 4.75 21.68 14.21
N LEU A 329 5.29 21.26 13.06
CA LEU A 329 5.89 22.13 12.07
C LEU A 329 4.90 23.15 11.50
N GLN A 330 3.66 22.75 11.22
CA GLN A 330 2.62 23.66 10.70
C GLN A 330 2.28 24.82 11.65
N ARG A 331 2.59 24.70 12.93
CA ARG A 331 2.39 25.75 13.94
C ARG A 331 3.58 26.69 14.08
N ARG A 332 4.71 26.42 13.39
CA ARG A 332 5.96 27.20 13.51
C ARG A 332 6.11 28.14 12.32
N GLU A 333 6.20 29.43 12.62
CA GLU A 333 6.28 30.46 11.58
C GLU A 333 7.54 30.31 10.73
N GLY A 334 8.71 30.07 11.34
CA GLY A 334 9.95 29.83 10.62
C GLY A 334 9.87 28.66 9.62
N TRP A 335 9.10 27.60 9.96
CA TRP A 335 8.84 26.50 9.02
C TRP A 335 7.97 26.91 7.84
N LYS A 336 6.93 27.72 8.08
CA LYS A 336 6.05 28.19 7.00
C LYS A 336 6.81 29.09 6.04
N GLN A 337 7.59 30.02 6.55
CA GLN A 337 8.42 30.93 5.77
C GLN A 337 9.46 30.17 4.94
N LEU A 338 10.17 29.22 5.55
CA LEU A 338 11.12 28.38 4.85
C LEU A 338 10.43 27.57 3.73
N LYS A 339 9.30 26.97 4.03
CA LYS A 339 8.54 26.19 3.05
C LYS A 339 8.04 27.02 1.87
N GLU A 340 7.56 28.25 2.11
CA GLU A 340 7.12 29.15 1.04
C GLU A 340 8.30 29.63 0.20
N MET A 341 9.40 30.01 0.84
CA MET A 341 10.64 30.38 0.14
C MET A 341 11.12 29.27 -0.79
N MET A 342 11.16 28.02 -0.31
CA MET A 342 11.59 26.87 -1.11
C MET A 342 10.65 26.60 -2.29
N LYS A 343 9.36 26.78 -2.07
CA LYS A 343 8.35 26.62 -3.11
C LYS A 343 8.47 27.69 -4.20
N GLU A 344 8.67 28.94 -3.80
CA GLU A 344 8.78 30.09 -4.72
C GLU A 344 10.09 30.07 -5.52
N LYS A 345 11.22 29.86 -4.83
CA LYS A 345 12.55 29.94 -5.45
C LYS A 345 12.93 28.69 -6.23
N GLU A 346 12.56 27.51 -5.71
CA GLU A 346 13.07 26.23 -6.22
C GLU A 346 11.94 25.31 -6.72
N GLY A 347 10.68 25.68 -6.50
CA GLY A 347 9.53 24.81 -6.79
C GLY A 347 9.46 23.57 -5.90
N SER A 348 10.23 23.57 -4.79
CA SER A 348 10.39 22.43 -3.87
C SER A 348 9.33 22.43 -2.78
N ASN A 349 8.92 21.23 -2.35
CA ASN A 349 7.91 21.04 -1.30
C ASN A 349 8.55 20.41 -0.06
N LEU A 350 8.75 21.18 1.01
CA LEU A 350 9.27 20.66 2.27
C LEU A 350 8.18 19.95 3.09
N VAL A 351 8.56 18.80 3.64
CA VAL A 351 7.74 17.96 4.53
C VAL A 351 8.62 17.42 5.68
N PRO A 352 8.08 16.79 6.74
CA PRO A 352 8.92 16.18 7.78
C PRO A 352 9.99 15.22 7.27
N TYR A 353 9.73 14.55 6.16
CA TYR A 353 10.69 13.64 5.51
C TYR A 353 11.85 14.36 4.80
N SER A 354 11.78 15.67 4.60
CA SER A 354 12.84 16.47 3.94
C SER A 354 14.18 16.39 4.67
N PHE A 355 14.18 16.26 6.01
CA PHE A 355 15.41 16.00 6.78
C PHE A 355 16.11 14.72 6.32
N ARG A 356 15.36 13.65 6.17
CA ARG A 356 15.90 12.36 5.73
C ARG A 356 16.29 12.38 4.25
N HIS A 357 15.52 13.06 3.41
CA HIS A 357 15.87 13.24 2.02
C HIS A 357 17.19 14.00 1.86
N TYR A 358 17.38 15.01 2.68
CA TYR A 358 18.59 15.81 2.66
C TYR A 358 19.82 15.04 3.22
N TYR A 359 19.66 14.24 4.26
CA TYR A 359 20.71 13.32 4.70
C TYR A 359 21.19 12.41 3.55
N SER A 360 20.26 11.83 2.80
CA SER A 360 20.60 11.02 1.64
C SER A 360 21.33 11.83 0.56
N LEU A 361 20.86 13.03 0.27
CA LEU A 361 21.50 13.91 -0.72
C LEU A 361 22.93 14.27 -0.30
N ARG A 362 23.14 14.68 0.97
CA ARG A 362 24.48 15.00 1.50
C ARG A 362 25.42 13.80 1.41
N GLY A 363 24.96 12.61 1.80
CA GLY A 363 25.76 11.40 1.73
C GLY A 363 26.23 11.10 0.30
N HIS A 364 25.35 11.27 -0.69
CA HIS A 364 25.72 11.09 -2.09
C HIS A 364 26.66 12.18 -2.60
N ILE A 365 26.47 13.44 -2.20
CA ILE A 365 27.38 14.53 -2.52
C ILE A 365 28.77 14.26 -1.92
N ALA A 366 28.82 13.73 -0.70
CA ALA A 366 30.05 13.33 -0.03
C ALA A 366 30.69 12.05 -0.62
N GLY A 367 30.06 11.39 -1.60
CA GLY A 367 30.62 10.22 -2.27
C GLY A 367 30.35 8.89 -1.57
N ILE A 368 29.44 8.85 -0.60
CA ILE A 368 29.01 7.60 0.05
C ILE A 368 28.22 6.78 -0.97
N ASP A 369 28.56 5.51 -1.14
CA ASP A 369 27.90 4.63 -2.10
C ASP A 369 26.44 4.34 -1.70
N SER A 370 25.61 4.01 -2.70
CA SER A 370 24.18 3.80 -2.51
C SER A 370 23.88 2.60 -1.61
N GLY A 371 24.74 1.58 -1.55
CA GLY A 371 24.57 0.41 -0.69
C GLY A 371 24.74 0.77 0.78
N SER A 372 25.82 1.49 1.12
CA SER A 372 26.09 2.01 2.47
C SER A 372 24.98 2.97 2.93
N MET A 373 24.57 3.89 2.04
CA MET A 373 23.44 4.79 2.34
C MET A 373 22.13 4.03 2.57
N ALA A 374 21.80 3.06 1.72
CA ALA A 374 20.61 2.23 1.87
C ALA A 374 20.62 1.44 3.17
N SER A 375 21.78 0.85 3.54
CA SER A 375 21.99 0.08 4.78
C SER A 375 21.76 0.98 6.00
N SER A 376 22.46 2.11 6.12
CA SER A 376 22.28 3.08 7.20
C SER A 376 20.84 3.57 7.31
N MET A 377 20.19 3.86 6.18
CA MET A 377 18.81 4.33 6.14
C MET A 377 17.76 3.21 6.28
N GLY A 378 18.13 1.93 6.23
CA GLY A 378 17.21 0.78 6.40
C GLY A 378 16.23 0.63 5.24
N HIS A 379 16.77 0.51 4.03
CA HIS A 379 16.04 0.08 2.84
C HIS A 379 16.89 -0.89 2.00
N SER A 380 16.25 -1.58 1.04
CA SER A 380 17.00 -2.22 -0.04
C SER A 380 17.58 -1.16 -1.00
N ILE A 381 18.61 -1.52 -1.75
CA ILE A 381 19.24 -0.65 -2.76
C ILE A 381 18.20 -0.19 -3.78
N GLU A 382 17.32 -1.08 -4.25
CA GLU A 382 16.27 -0.76 -5.22
C GLU A 382 15.25 0.24 -4.63
N ALA A 383 14.89 0.08 -3.36
CA ALA A 383 14.01 1.02 -2.67
C ALA A 383 14.68 2.39 -2.50
N HIS A 384 16.00 2.39 -2.24
CA HIS A 384 16.80 3.61 -2.13
C HIS A 384 16.83 4.36 -3.47
N HIS A 385 17.22 3.72 -4.56
CA HIS A 385 17.25 4.33 -5.90
C HIS A 385 15.87 4.84 -6.36
N ARG A 386 14.81 4.11 -6.04
CA ARG A 386 13.43 4.55 -6.34
C ARG A 386 13.02 5.79 -5.54
N ALA A 387 13.47 5.89 -4.28
CA ALA A 387 13.14 7.01 -3.41
C ALA A 387 13.99 8.25 -3.68
N TYR A 388 15.24 8.06 -4.13
CA TYR A 388 16.27 9.10 -4.30
C TYR A 388 16.88 9.08 -5.72
N PRO A 389 16.06 9.35 -6.76
CA PRO A 389 16.54 9.28 -8.16
C PRO A 389 17.60 10.34 -8.50
N TYR A 390 17.68 11.42 -7.70
CA TYR A 390 18.71 12.47 -7.85
C TYR A 390 20.09 12.01 -7.37
N SER A 391 20.17 10.97 -6.58
CA SER A 391 21.46 10.42 -6.11
C SER A 391 22.35 9.96 -7.25
N SER A 392 21.75 9.56 -8.40
CA SER A 392 22.51 9.06 -9.56
C SER A 392 23.22 10.14 -10.38
N LYS A 393 22.71 11.38 -10.42
CA LYS A 393 23.31 12.47 -11.24
C LYS A 393 24.41 13.23 -10.51
N ALA A 394 24.14 13.68 -9.28
CA ALA A 394 25.14 14.41 -8.48
C ALA A 394 26.31 13.52 -8.04
N SER A 395 26.03 12.26 -7.68
CA SER A 395 27.05 11.32 -7.24
C SER A 395 28.03 10.91 -8.35
N THR A 396 27.57 10.77 -9.60
CA THR A 396 28.44 10.32 -10.70
C THR A 396 29.58 11.28 -10.92
N THR A 397 29.30 12.60 -11.05
CA THR A 397 30.35 13.59 -11.27
C THR A 397 31.35 13.65 -10.11
N ASN A 398 30.85 13.64 -8.86
CA ASN A 398 31.68 13.67 -7.67
C ASN A 398 32.49 12.39 -7.49
N ALA A 399 31.89 11.22 -7.73
CA ALA A 399 32.59 9.94 -7.66
C ALA A 399 33.75 9.86 -8.65
N PHE A 400 33.54 10.31 -9.89
CA PHE A 400 34.62 10.38 -10.89
C PHE A 400 35.70 11.43 -10.55
N LYS A 401 35.34 12.56 -9.93
CA LYS A 401 36.29 13.52 -9.42
C LYS A 401 37.16 12.95 -8.31
N GLN A 402 36.53 12.36 -7.28
CA GLN A 402 37.25 11.74 -6.17
C GLN A 402 38.10 10.54 -6.60
N ALA A 403 37.61 9.73 -7.56
CA ALA A 403 38.39 8.63 -8.11
C ALA A 403 39.63 9.14 -8.82
N ARG A 404 39.55 10.21 -9.61
CA ARG A 404 40.71 10.83 -10.25
C ARG A 404 41.69 11.39 -9.23
N GLU A 405 41.23 12.10 -8.21
CA GLU A 405 42.08 12.60 -7.12
C GLU A 405 42.83 11.49 -6.40
N ARG A 406 42.18 10.34 -6.12
CA ARG A 406 42.80 9.17 -5.51
C ARG A 406 43.80 8.46 -6.44
N LEU A 407 43.59 8.48 -7.76
CA LEU A 407 44.49 7.86 -8.74
C LEU A 407 45.72 8.74 -9.02
N THR A 408 45.68 10.01 -8.68
CA THR A 408 46.76 10.98 -8.90
C THR A 408 47.51 11.34 -7.61
N ALA A 409 47.08 10.84 -6.45
CA ALA A 409 47.76 10.97 -5.17
C ALA A 409 48.70 9.76 -4.91
#